data_44d1fbb524db81a0c8156c090b0f7c03
#
_entry.id   44d1fbb524db81a0c8156c090b0f7c03
#
_cell.length_a   1.000
_cell.length_b   1.000
_cell.length_c   1.000
_cell.angle_alpha   90.00
_cell.angle_beta   90.00
_cell.angle_gamma   90.00
#
_symmetry.space_group_name_H-M   'P 1'
#
loop_
_entity.id
_entity.type
_entity.pdbx_description
1 polymer ?
#
loop_
_entity_poly.entity_id
_entity_poly.type
_entity_poly.pdbx_seq_one_letter_code
_entity_poly.pdbx_strand_id
1 'polypeptide(L)'
;EDYGGQMPASRDEILKLPGIGSYTAGAVASIAYALPAPALDGNVVRVLTRLFADPQDSTKPALRKKYERRLEAELVRRTEERDSYLSAGDDAGEVSTALRSEELFHPGEYNQAWIELGALVCIPGGRPLCEKCPLESLCLAHRRGEEEQYPVKPPKKPRRIEEKTVCLIEWEDTVAIRKRSSKGLLASLYEYVNLDGKKSAAEAAKELGIAEADIRETEDLPDAVHIFSHVEWHMCGRRIRLKRASGYQDKTVLMVCRAQLQDRYPIPNAFRVYTNILI
;
A
#
# COMPACT_ATOMS: atom_id res chain seq x y z
N GLU A 1 23.88 -0.11 -7.59
CA GLU A 1 25.02 0.51 -8.28
C GLU A 1 25.63 1.64 -7.43
N ASP A 2 24.83 2.61 -6.96
CA ASP A 2 25.31 3.81 -6.24
C ASP A 2 25.97 3.52 -4.87
N TYR A 3 25.64 2.40 -4.23
CA TYR A 3 26.14 2.02 -2.91
C TYR A 3 26.90 0.69 -2.90
N GLY A 4 27.37 0.20 -4.05
CA GLY A 4 28.15 -1.04 -4.14
C GLY A 4 27.42 -2.29 -3.61
N GLY A 5 26.09 -2.30 -3.65
CA GLY A 5 25.27 -3.41 -3.13
C GLY A 5 25.07 -3.39 -1.60
N GLN A 6 25.54 -2.38 -0.90
CA GLN A 6 25.33 -2.21 0.54
C GLN A 6 24.23 -1.17 0.82
N MET A 7 23.46 -1.38 1.87
CA MET A 7 22.47 -0.39 2.32
C MET A 7 23.23 0.76 3.01
N PRO A 8 22.97 2.03 2.66
CA PRO A 8 23.58 3.17 3.34
C PRO A 8 23.18 3.21 4.82
N ALA A 9 24.11 3.61 5.69
CA ALA A 9 23.93 3.64 7.14
C ALA A 9 23.48 5.01 7.68
N SER A 10 22.88 5.86 6.83
CA SER A 10 22.35 7.16 7.22
C SER A 10 20.90 7.27 6.78
N ARG A 11 20.02 7.79 7.65
CA ARG A 11 18.60 7.97 7.34
C ARG A 11 18.38 8.80 6.07
N ASP A 12 19.17 9.84 5.88
CA ASP A 12 19.03 10.74 4.74
C ASP A 12 19.42 10.08 3.42
N GLU A 13 20.40 9.19 3.43
CA GLU A 13 20.81 8.42 2.25
C GLU A 13 19.79 7.30 1.96
N ILE A 14 19.31 6.59 2.99
CA ILE A 14 18.26 5.59 2.85
C ILE A 14 17.00 6.23 2.23
N LEU A 15 16.64 7.44 2.64
CA LEU A 15 15.47 8.15 2.13
C LEU A 15 15.57 8.51 0.63
N LYS A 16 16.78 8.58 0.05
CA LYS A 16 16.99 8.82 -1.38
C LYS A 16 16.72 7.61 -2.26
N LEU A 17 16.65 6.42 -1.67
CA LEU A 17 16.42 5.19 -2.42
C LEU A 17 15.00 5.14 -2.99
N PRO A 18 14.82 4.71 -4.25
CA PRO A 18 13.50 4.62 -4.87
C PRO A 18 12.53 3.73 -4.07
N GLY A 19 11.34 4.24 -3.81
CA GLY A 19 10.30 3.53 -3.06
C GLY A 19 10.42 3.58 -1.53
N ILE A 20 11.45 4.22 -0.99
CA ILE A 20 11.64 4.40 0.45
C ILE A 20 11.00 5.72 0.91
N GLY A 21 10.04 5.63 1.82
CA GLY A 21 9.45 6.79 2.52
C GLY A 21 10.05 7.01 3.91
N SER A 22 9.64 8.10 4.59
CA SER A 22 10.16 8.48 5.93
C SER A 22 10.02 7.37 6.97
N TYR A 23 8.89 6.64 6.95
CA TYR A 23 8.67 5.48 7.81
C TYR A 23 9.71 4.39 7.58
N THR A 24 9.88 3.94 6.34
CA THR A 24 10.82 2.85 6.00
C THR A 24 12.25 3.26 6.29
N ALA A 25 12.62 4.51 5.94
CA ALA A 25 13.95 5.04 6.24
C ALA A 25 14.23 5.07 7.76
N GLY A 26 13.25 5.52 8.56
CA GLY A 26 13.35 5.52 10.01
C GLY A 26 13.45 4.12 10.60
N ALA A 27 12.64 3.18 10.12
CA ALA A 27 12.66 1.79 10.57
C ALA A 27 14.01 1.12 10.29
N VAL A 28 14.51 1.22 9.05
CA VAL A 28 15.81 0.64 8.68
C VAL A 28 16.94 1.29 9.49
N ALA A 29 16.96 2.63 9.58
CA ALA A 29 18.00 3.34 10.31
C ALA A 29 18.02 2.97 11.81
N SER A 30 16.86 2.83 12.44
CA SER A 30 16.79 2.53 13.87
C SER A 30 17.01 1.04 14.19
N ILE A 31 16.45 0.14 13.38
CA ILE A 31 16.51 -1.30 13.65
C ILE A 31 17.86 -1.90 13.24
N ALA A 32 18.35 -1.55 12.03
CA ALA A 32 19.58 -2.13 11.51
C ALA A 32 20.85 -1.40 11.96
N TYR A 33 20.75 -0.10 12.25
CA TYR A 33 21.91 0.74 12.55
C TYR A 33 21.84 1.41 13.92
N ALA A 34 20.83 1.12 14.73
CA ALA A 34 20.62 1.71 16.06
C ALA A 34 20.63 3.26 16.08
N LEU A 35 20.29 3.89 14.95
CA LEU A 35 20.23 5.36 14.85
C LEU A 35 18.95 5.91 15.49
N PRO A 36 18.98 7.11 16.11
CA PRO A 36 17.81 7.74 16.72
C PRO A 36 16.86 8.32 15.65
N ALA A 37 16.34 7.48 14.79
CA ALA A 37 15.47 7.83 13.67
C ALA A 37 14.04 7.32 13.92
N PRO A 38 13.00 8.19 13.86
CA PRO A 38 11.63 7.80 14.13
C PRO A 38 11.03 6.98 12.97
N ALA A 39 10.27 5.93 13.32
CA ALA A 39 9.49 5.12 12.39
C ALA A 39 7.98 5.35 12.62
N LEU A 40 7.44 6.40 11.99
CA LEU A 40 6.05 6.83 12.19
C LEU A 40 5.14 6.24 11.09
N ASP A 41 4.43 5.15 11.38
CA ASP A 41 3.39 4.58 10.54
C ASP A 41 1.97 5.02 10.95
N GLY A 42 0.94 4.44 10.35
CA GLY A 42 -0.46 4.70 10.71
C GLY A 42 -0.84 4.18 12.09
N ASN A 43 -0.20 3.13 12.57
CA ASN A 43 -0.42 2.55 13.90
C ASN A 43 0.10 3.51 14.96
N VAL A 44 1.33 3.98 14.81
CA VAL A 44 1.96 4.93 15.73
C VAL A 44 1.18 6.25 15.77
N VAL A 45 0.75 6.79 14.64
CA VAL A 45 -0.10 7.99 14.60
C VAL A 45 -1.40 7.77 15.39
N ARG A 46 -2.03 6.62 15.26
CA ARG A 46 -3.26 6.30 16.01
C ARG A 46 -3.01 6.25 17.52
N VAL A 47 -1.95 5.58 17.95
CA VAL A 47 -1.58 5.52 19.37
C VAL A 47 -1.34 6.92 19.92
N LEU A 48 -0.52 7.73 19.26
CA LEU A 48 -0.16 9.07 19.71
C LEU A 48 -1.38 10.02 19.72
N THR A 49 -2.26 9.95 18.71
CA THR A 49 -3.48 10.78 18.70
C THR A 49 -4.41 10.41 19.85
N ARG A 50 -4.55 9.13 20.21
CA ARG A 50 -5.31 8.68 21.38
C ARG A 50 -4.63 9.07 22.69
N LEU A 51 -3.32 8.84 22.79
CA LEU A 51 -2.54 9.16 24.00
C LEU A 51 -2.68 10.64 24.38
N PHE A 52 -2.63 11.53 23.40
CA PHE A 52 -2.71 12.98 23.61
C PHE A 52 -4.10 13.57 23.37
N ALA A 53 -5.11 12.76 23.05
CA ALA A 53 -6.45 13.21 22.62
C ALA A 53 -6.36 14.34 21.59
N ASP A 54 -5.53 14.18 20.55
CA ASP A 54 -5.22 15.23 19.58
C ASP A 54 -6.33 15.36 18.54
N PRO A 55 -7.07 16.49 18.51
CA PRO A 55 -8.21 16.67 17.62
C PRO A 55 -7.83 17.02 16.19
N GLN A 56 -6.54 17.12 15.88
CA GLN A 56 -6.10 17.47 14.53
C GLN A 56 -6.34 16.32 13.54
N ASP A 57 -6.63 16.71 12.30
CA ASP A 57 -6.80 15.76 11.19
C ASP A 57 -5.53 14.93 10.96
N SER A 58 -5.62 13.64 11.23
CA SER A 58 -4.49 12.69 11.14
C SER A 58 -4.00 12.42 9.70
N THR A 59 -4.73 12.88 8.69
CA THR A 59 -4.33 12.78 7.28
C THR A 59 -3.41 13.93 6.85
N LYS A 60 -3.32 14.98 7.67
CA LYS A 60 -2.51 16.17 7.36
C LYS A 60 -1.02 15.93 7.61
N PRO A 61 -0.14 16.29 6.65
CA PRO A 61 1.30 16.18 6.83
C PRO A 61 1.83 16.94 8.07
N ALA A 62 1.20 18.03 8.46
CA ALA A 62 1.58 18.83 9.60
C ALA A 62 1.53 18.03 10.92
N LEU A 63 0.46 17.23 11.14
CA LEU A 63 0.35 16.39 12.32
C LEU A 63 1.44 15.30 12.35
N ARG A 64 1.66 14.64 11.20
CA ARG A 64 2.72 13.63 11.08
C ARG A 64 4.08 14.22 11.42
N LYS A 65 4.41 15.37 10.85
CA LYS A 65 5.67 16.08 11.13
C LYS A 65 5.81 16.49 12.60
N LYS A 66 4.70 16.89 13.27
CA LYS A 66 4.67 17.17 14.71
C LYS A 66 5.09 15.94 15.52
N TYR A 67 4.51 14.77 15.22
CA TYR A 67 4.83 13.54 15.95
C TYR A 67 6.20 12.97 15.57
N GLU A 68 6.61 13.07 14.31
CA GLU A 68 7.97 12.71 13.89
C GLU A 68 9.02 13.46 14.72
N ARG A 69 8.90 14.77 14.79
CA ARG A 69 9.82 15.59 15.61
C ARG A 69 9.81 15.24 17.10
N ARG A 70 8.63 14.91 17.63
CA ARG A 70 8.51 14.54 19.05
C ARG A 70 9.19 13.20 19.34
N LEU A 71 8.98 12.21 18.48
CA LEU A 71 9.64 10.91 18.61
C LEU A 71 11.15 11.02 18.36
N GLU A 72 11.57 11.83 17.39
CA GLU A 72 12.98 12.08 17.11
C GLU A 72 13.70 12.71 18.31
N ALA A 73 13.11 13.74 18.91
CA ALA A 73 13.67 14.37 20.09
C ALA A 73 13.81 13.37 21.26
N GLU A 74 12.84 12.51 21.48
CA GLU A 74 12.90 11.49 22.52
C GLU A 74 13.94 10.42 22.22
N LEU A 75 14.02 9.96 20.98
CA LEU A 75 15.03 8.99 20.53
C LEU A 75 16.44 9.53 20.69
N VAL A 76 16.69 10.77 20.29
CA VAL A 76 18.00 11.44 20.45
C VAL A 76 18.37 11.52 21.90
N ARG A 77 17.48 12.09 22.75
CA ARG A 77 17.71 12.24 24.18
C ARG A 77 18.08 10.91 24.86
N ARG A 78 17.32 9.85 24.59
CA ARG A 78 17.57 8.52 25.19
C ARG A 78 18.84 7.86 24.66
N THR A 79 19.18 8.11 23.40
CA THR A 79 20.44 7.61 22.83
C THR A 79 21.63 8.29 23.46
N GLU A 80 21.57 9.62 23.64
CA GLU A 80 22.61 10.39 24.32
C GLU A 80 22.77 9.98 25.80
N GLU A 81 21.68 9.72 26.51
CA GLU A 81 21.71 9.21 27.89
C GLU A 81 22.39 7.82 27.94
N ARG A 82 22.08 6.91 27.03
CA ARG A 82 22.73 5.59 26.90
C ARG A 82 24.22 5.75 26.64
N ASP A 83 24.60 6.57 25.67
CA ASP A 83 25.98 6.75 25.24
C ASP A 83 26.82 7.42 26.34
N SER A 84 26.23 8.38 27.07
CA SER A 84 26.85 8.99 28.25
C SER A 84 27.08 7.96 29.37
N TYR A 85 26.11 7.08 29.61
CA TYR A 85 26.24 5.99 30.60
C TYR A 85 27.36 5.01 30.24
N LEU A 86 27.43 4.59 28.96
CA LEU A 86 28.47 3.71 28.47
C LEU A 86 29.88 4.32 28.60
N SER A 87 30.00 5.60 28.30
CA SER A 87 31.29 6.32 28.38
C SER A 87 31.76 6.51 29.84
N ALA A 88 30.84 6.65 30.79
CA ALA A 88 31.18 6.80 32.22
C ALA A 88 31.61 5.47 32.89
N GLY A 89 31.25 4.34 32.30
CA GLY A 89 31.55 3.00 32.83
C GLY A 89 33.03 2.60 32.70
N ASP A 90 33.78 3.22 31.79
CA ASP A 90 35.20 2.89 31.55
C ASP A 90 36.13 3.41 32.68
N ASP A 91 35.71 4.42 33.46
CA ASP A 91 36.47 4.96 34.58
C ASP A 91 36.07 4.40 35.96
N ALA A 92 34.95 3.69 36.05
CA ALA A 92 34.44 3.10 37.30
C ALA A 92 34.63 1.58 37.30
N GLY A 93 35.82 1.12 37.64
CA GLY A 93 36.06 -0.30 37.88
C GLY A 93 35.01 -0.92 38.82
N GLU A 94 34.35 -1.99 38.37
CA GLU A 94 33.43 -2.86 39.10
C GLU A 94 31.91 -2.53 39.08
N VAL A 95 31.41 -1.42 38.60
CA VAL A 95 29.95 -1.19 38.54
C VAL A 95 29.33 -1.67 37.21
N SER A 96 30.14 -2.03 36.25
CA SER A 96 29.75 -2.32 34.84
C SER A 96 29.11 -3.68 34.56
N THR A 97 29.00 -4.60 35.52
CA THR A 97 28.37 -5.91 35.30
C THR A 97 26.87 -5.96 35.63
N ALA A 98 26.29 -4.90 36.14
CA ALA A 98 24.90 -4.87 36.67
C ALA A 98 23.82 -4.58 35.61
N LEU A 99 24.16 -3.92 34.51
CA LEU A 99 23.22 -3.72 33.40
C LEU A 99 23.69 -4.56 32.21
N ARG A 100 23.00 -5.66 31.95
CA ARG A 100 23.21 -6.45 30.72
C ARG A 100 22.98 -5.55 29.53
N SER A 101 23.68 -5.80 28.42
CA SER A 101 23.48 -5.09 27.13
C SER A 101 22.01 -5.07 26.67
N GLU A 102 21.20 -6.01 27.17
CA GLU A 102 19.76 -6.13 26.95
C GLU A 102 18.91 -5.07 27.68
N GLU A 103 19.45 -4.36 28.66
CA GLU A 103 18.73 -3.32 29.42
C GLU A 103 19.00 -1.89 28.88
N LEU A 104 19.91 -1.76 27.93
CA LEU A 104 20.24 -0.48 27.33
C LEU A 104 19.21 -0.09 26.25
N PHE A 105 18.87 1.21 26.25
CA PHE A 105 17.94 1.74 25.29
C PHE A 105 18.37 1.47 23.85
N HIS A 106 17.48 0.85 23.04
CA HIS A 106 17.70 0.59 21.63
C HIS A 106 16.63 1.31 20.78
N PRO A 107 17.03 2.22 19.89
CA PRO A 107 16.07 3.00 19.08
C PRO A 107 15.12 2.15 18.24
N GLY A 108 15.60 1.03 17.68
CA GLY A 108 14.80 0.10 16.88
C GLY A 108 13.72 -0.57 17.72
N GLU A 109 14.03 -1.05 18.93
CA GLU A 109 13.04 -1.66 19.83
C GLU A 109 11.99 -0.66 20.28
N TYR A 110 12.40 0.58 20.57
CA TYR A 110 11.47 1.65 20.90
C TYR A 110 10.46 1.91 19.77
N ASN A 111 10.93 1.99 18.52
CA ASN A 111 10.05 2.13 17.36
C ASN A 111 9.12 0.92 17.18
N GLN A 112 9.66 -0.30 17.32
CA GLN A 112 8.87 -1.54 17.23
C GLN A 112 7.78 -1.58 18.31
N ALA A 113 8.10 -1.22 19.54
CA ALA A 113 7.13 -1.17 20.64
C ALA A 113 5.92 -0.27 20.30
N TRP A 114 6.15 0.92 19.72
CA TRP A 114 5.08 1.80 19.26
C TRP A 114 4.23 1.20 18.14
N ILE A 115 4.87 0.54 17.17
CA ILE A 115 4.21 -0.11 16.04
C ILE A 115 3.35 -1.27 16.54
N GLU A 116 3.91 -2.14 17.37
CA GLU A 116 3.23 -3.33 17.92
C GLU A 116 2.08 -2.94 18.85
N LEU A 117 2.29 -1.94 19.71
CA LEU A 117 1.22 -1.41 20.55
C LEU A 117 0.01 -0.98 19.71
N GLY A 118 0.27 -0.31 18.57
CA GLY A 118 -0.77 0.06 17.64
C GLY A 118 -1.40 -1.14 16.92
N ALA A 119 -0.61 -2.12 16.54
CA ALA A 119 -1.10 -3.28 15.79
C ALA A 119 -1.91 -4.26 16.66
N LEU A 120 -1.51 -4.47 17.92
CA LEU A 120 -2.00 -5.58 18.75
C LEU A 120 -2.94 -5.12 19.88
N VAL A 121 -2.76 -3.92 20.40
CA VAL A 121 -3.49 -3.43 21.59
C VAL A 121 -4.38 -2.23 21.24
N CYS A 122 -3.77 -1.17 20.73
CA CYS A 122 -4.48 0.06 20.35
C CYS A 122 -5.05 -0.06 18.92
N ILE A 123 -5.84 -1.10 18.67
CA ILE A 123 -6.33 -1.52 17.34
C ILE A 123 -7.27 -0.49 16.70
N PRO A 124 -7.39 -0.49 15.34
CA PRO A 124 -8.40 0.29 14.62
C PRO A 124 -9.75 -0.43 14.58
N GLY A 125 -10.83 0.30 14.29
CA GLY A 125 -12.12 -0.30 13.91
C GLY A 125 -12.86 -0.95 15.07
N GLY A 126 -13.07 -0.23 16.16
CA GLY A 126 -13.77 -0.68 17.34
C GLY A 126 -13.05 -0.31 18.63
N ARG A 127 -13.48 -0.89 19.73
CA ARG A 127 -12.89 -0.60 21.04
C ARG A 127 -11.50 -1.20 21.16
N PRO A 128 -10.46 -0.40 21.44
CA PRO A 128 -9.11 -0.90 21.67
C PRO A 128 -9.03 -1.69 22.99
N LEU A 129 -7.99 -2.51 23.16
CA LEU A 129 -7.77 -3.34 24.34
C LEU A 129 -7.07 -2.53 25.44
N CYS A 130 -7.73 -1.50 25.95
CA CYS A 130 -7.14 -0.53 26.87
C CYS A 130 -6.65 -1.19 28.18
N GLU A 131 -7.37 -2.17 28.70
CA GLU A 131 -7.00 -2.93 29.89
C GLU A 131 -5.68 -3.73 29.77
N LYS A 132 -5.20 -3.91 28.52
CA LYS A 132 -3.89 -4.54 28.23
C LYS A 132 -2.82 -3.54 27.84
N CYS A 133 -3.17 -2.25 27.81
CA CYS A 133 -2.28 -1.19 27.32
C CYS A 133 -1.32 -0.70 28.43
N PRO A 134 0.00 -0.77 28.24
CA PRO A 134 0.94 -0.26 29.23
C PRO A 134 0.86 1.26 29.42
N LEU A 135 0.18 1.96 28.50
CA LEU A 135 -0.02 3.42 28.56
C LEU A 135 -1.43 3.81 29.04
N GLU A 136 -2.22 2.89 29.55
CA GLU A 136 -3.62 3.11 29.94
C GLU A 136 -3.77 4.35 30.86
N SER A 137 -3.00 4.38 31.94
CA SER A 137 -3.06 5.46 32.96
C SER A 137 -2.65 6.83 32.42
N LEU A 138 -1.86 6.87 31.34
CA LEU A 138 -1.37 8.10 30.71
C LEU A 138 -2.25 8.54 29.53
N CYS A 139 -3.14 7.67 29.05
CA CYS A 139 -3.91 7.90 27.83
C CYS A 139 -5.07 8.89 28.07
N LEU A 140 -4.98 10.07 27.45
CA LEU A 140 -6.03 11.08 27.60
C LEU A 140 -7.36 10.69 26.95
N ALA A 141 -7.33 10.01 25.79
CA ALA A 141 -8.55 9.53 25.16
C ALA A 141 -9.25 8.47 26.02
N HIS A 142 -8.50 7.55 26.64
CA HIS A 142 -9.05 6.54 27.55
C HIS A 142 -9.67 7.16 28.79
N ARG A 143 -8.97 8.10 29.43
CA ARG A 143 -9.48 8.84 30.60
C ARG A 143 -10.76 9.61 30.33
N ARG A 144 -11.04 9.93 29.05
CA ARG A 144 -12.27 10.64 28.62
C ARG A 144 -13.33 9.71 28.05
N GLY A 145 -13.03 8.43 27.81
CA GLY A 145 -13.91 7.48 27.11
C GLY A 145 -14.07 7.83 25.62
N GLU A 146 -13.06 8.42 25.00
CA GLU A 146 -13.11 8.97 23.63
C GLU A 146 -12.20 8.22 22.65
N GLU A 147 -11.76 7.00 22.94
CA GLU A 147 -10.76 6.26 22.17
C GLU A 147 -11.16 6.09 20.70
N GLU A 148 -12.46 5.90 20.44
CA GLU A 148 -12.98 5.70 19.10
C GLU A 148 -13.04 6.98 18.25
N GLN A 149 -12.99 8.16 18.90
CA GLN A 149 -12.99 9.45 18.22
C GLN A 149 -11.62 9.75 17.58
N TYR A 150 -10.56 9.05 18.01
CA TYR A 150 -9.20 9.25 17.50
C TYR A 150 -8.68 8.02 16.76
N PRO A 151 -7.93 8.21 15.68
CA PRO A 151 -7.49 9.48 15.08
C PRO A 151 -8.64 10.18 14.33
N VAL A 152 -8.75 11.49 14.46
CA VAL A 152 -9.69 12.28 13.69
C VAL A 152 -9.33 12.22 12.21
N LYS A 153 -10.31 11.87 11.36
CA LYS A 153 -10.17 11.81 9.90
C LYS A 153 -11.35 12.53 9.26
N PRO A 154 -11.13 13.31 8.20
CA PRO A 154 -12.23 13.85 7.44
C PRO A 154 -13.05 12.72 6.81
N PRO A 155 -14.34 12.93 6.54
CA PRO A 155 -15.14 11.98 5.80
C PRO A 155 -14.46 11.68 4.45
N LYS A 156 -14.43 10.39 4.08
CA LYS A 156 -13.85 9.98 2.80
C LYS A 156 -14.67 10.59 1.67
N LYS A 157 -14.00 11.24 0.73
CA LYS A 157 -14.66 11.65 -0.51
C LYS A 157 -15.20 10.41 -1.22
N PRO A 158 -16.41 10.49 -1.81
CA PRO A 158 -16.93 9.41 -2.63
C PRO A 158 -15.93 9.10 -3.75
N ARG A 159 -15.79 7.81 -4.06
CA ARG A 159 -14.95 7.39 -5.18
C ARG A 159 -15.60 7.82 -6.48
N ARG A 160 -14.77 8.16 -7.47
CA ARG A 160 -15.24 8.33 -8.84
C ARG A 160 -15.60 6.97 -9.39
N ILE A 161 -16.82 6.84 -9.92
CA ILE A 161 -17.27 5.63 -10.61
C ILE A 161 -16.88 5.77 -12.09
N GLU A 162 -16.22 4.77 -12.63
CA GLU A 162 -15.92 4.63 -14.04
C GLU A 162 -16.61 3.38 -14.57
N GLU A 163 -17.51 3.56 -15.52
CA GLU A 163 -18.11 2.46 -16.25
C GLU A 163 -17.19 2.01 -17.38
N LYS A 164 -17.03 0.70 -17.53
CA LYS A 164 -16.17 0.11 -18.56
C LYS A 164 -16.82 -1.12 -19.18
N THR A 165 -16.59 -1.29 -20.45
CA THR A 165 -16.93 -2.53 -21.18
C THR A 165 -15.65 -3.32 -21.43
N VAL A 166 -15.51 -4.47 -20.79
CA VAL A 166 -14.37 -5.38 -20.96
C VAL A 166 -14.69 -6.38 -22.07
N CYS A 167 -13.88 -6.36 -23.13
CA CYS A 167 -14.06 -7.20 -24.31
C CYS A 167 -13.06 -8.36 -24.31
N LEU A 168 -13.53 -9.59 -24.15
CA LEU A 168 -12.77 -10.79 -24.42
C LEU A 168 -12.89 -11.09 -25.91
N ILE A 169 -11.92 -10.62 -26.70
CA ILE A 169 -11.87 -10.83 -28.14
C ILE A 169 -11.04 -12.09 -28.39
N GLU A 170 -11.65 -13.12 -28.90
CA GLU A 170 -11.06 -14.45 -29.01
C GLU A 170 -11.01 -14.94 -30.47
N TRP A 171 -9.94 -15.61 -30.81
CA TRP A 171 -9.81 -16.42 -32.03
C TRP A 171 -9.12 -17.72 -31.66
N GLU A 172 -9.80 -18.85 -31.90
CA GLU A 172 -9.36 -20.19 -31.47
C GLU A 172 -8.94 -20.20 -29.97
N ASP A 173 -7.69 -20.54 -29.67
CA ASP A 173 -7.12 -20.59 -28.31
C ASP A 173 -6.42 -19.30 -27.88
N THR A 174 -6.64 -18.24 -28.61
CA THR A 174 -6.01 -16.94 -28.31
C THR A 174 -7.02 -15.90 -27.82
N VAL A 175 -6.54 -14.91 -27.07
CA VAL A 175 -7.31 -13.76 -26.60
C VAL A 175 -6.51 -12.48 -26.79
N ALA A 176 -7.22 -11.41 -27.11
CA ALA A 176 -6.65 -10.09 -27.29
C ALA A 176 -6.35 -9.43 -25.95
N ILE A 177 -5.12 -9.00 -25.75
CA ILE A 177 -4.69 -8.18 -24.62
C ILE A 177 -3.91 -6.97 -25.11
N ARG A 178 -3.82 -5.92 -24.29
CA ARG A 178 -2.96 -4.78 -24.57
C ARG A 178 -2.15 -4.39 -23.33
N LYS A 179 -1.00 -3.78 -23.53
CA LYS A 179 -0.21 -3.22 -22.45
C LYS A 179 -0.71 -1.82 -22.11
N ARG A 180 -0.96 -1.56 -20.84
CA ARG A 180 -1.34 -0.23 -20.35
C ARG A 180 -0.17 0.75 -20.46
N SER A 181 -0.49 2.05 -20.48
CA SER A 181 0.51 3.10 -20.49
C SER A 181 1.46 2.98 -19.29
N SER A 182 2.65 3.57 -19.39
CA SER A 182 3.63 3.61 -18.31
C SER A 182 3.24 4.54 -17.14
N LYS A 183 2.11 5.25 -17.26
CA LYS A 183 1.61 6.19 -16.24
C LYS A 183 0.14 5.90 -15.93
N GLY A 184 -0.27 6.24 -14.70
CA GLY A 184 -1.67 6.09 -14.26
C GLY A 184 -1.94 4.78 -13.54
N LEU A 185 -3.22 4.46 -13.40
CA LEU A 185 -3.68 3.28 -12.67
C LEU A 185 -3.26 1.99 -13.38
N LEU A 186 -2.68 1.03 -12.64
CA LEU A 186 -2.19 -0.24 -13.15
C LEU A 186 -1.16 -0.09 -14.30
N ALA A 187 -0.30 0.93 -14.22
CA ALA A 187 0.69 1.26 -15.23
C ALA A 187 1.57 0.06 -15.62
N SER A 188 1.87 -0.07 -16.92
CA SER A 188 2.73 -1.09 -17.51
C SER A 188 2.26 -2.55 -17.38
N LEU A 189 1.12 -2.82 -16.72
CA LEU A 189 0.51 -4.15 -16.69
C LEU A 189 -0.29 -4.40 -17.97
N TYR A 190 -0.68 -5.65 -18.20
CA TYR A 190 -1.53 -6.02 -19.31
C TYR A 190 -3.01 -5.97 -18.91
N GLU A 191 -3.88 -5.76 -19.87
CA GLU A 191 -5.32 -5.75 -19.68
C GLU A 191 -6.04 -6.37 -20.88
N TYR A 192 -7.26 -6.87 -20.66
CA TYR A 192 -8.16 -7.17 -21.77
C TYR A 192 -8.57 -5.84 -22.45
N VAL A 193 -8.89 -5.91 -23.73
CA VAL A 193 -9.39 -4.74 -24.45
C VAL A 193 -10.61 -4.21 -23.72
N ASN A 194 -10.61 -2.95 -23.35
CA ASN A 194 -11.75 -2.33 -22.68
C ASN A 194 -12.03 -0.95 -23.24
N LEU A 195 -13.30 -0.57 -23.19
CA LEU A 195 -13.86 0.70 -23.66
C LEU A 195 -14.50 1.43 -22.48
N ASP A 196 -14.56 2.75 -22.58
CA ASP A 196 -15.26 3.55 -21.59
C ASP A 196 -16.79 3.47 -21.81
N GLY A 197 -17.51 3.47 -20.69
CA GLY A 197 -18.96 3.33 -20.65
C GLY A 197 -19.45 1.90 -20.79
N LYS A 198 -20.77 1.73 -20.59
CA LYS A 198 -21.47 0.47 -20.71
C LYS A 198 -21.98 0.30 -22.15
N LYS A 199 -21.49 -0.69 -22.87
CA LYS A 199 -21.78 -0.97 -24.28
C LYS A 199 -22.30 -2.40 -24.49
N SER A 200 -23.16 -2.57 -25.45
CA SER A 200 -23.50 -3.90 -26.00
C SER A 200 -22.32 -4.47 -26.79
N ALA A 201 -22.35 -5.76 -27.06
CA ALA A 201 -21.32 -6.41 -27.87
C ALA A 201 -21.23 -5.83 -29.30
N ALA A 202 -22.37 -5.44 -29.90
CA ALA A 202 -22.42 -4.81 -31.22
C ALA A 202 -21.80 -3.40 -31.23
N GLU A 203 -22.11 -2.58 -30.22
CA GLU A 203 -21.51 -1.24 -30.07
C GLU A 203 -20.01 -1.34 -29.82
N ALA A 204 -19.57 -2.28 -28.96
CA ALA A 204 -18.16 -2.50 -28.68
C ALA A 204 -17.40 -2.98 -29.94
N ALA A 205 -17.94 -3.92 -30.68
CA ALA A 205 -17.35 -4.40 -31.93
C ALA A 205 -17.23 -3.26 -32.96
N LYS A 206 -18.26 -2.44 -33.10
CA LYS A 206 -18.25 -1.28 -34.01
C LYS A 206 -17.17 -0.26 -33.63
N GLU A 207 -17.05 0.07 -32.33
CA GLU A 207 -16.05 1.01 -31.84
C GLU A 207 -14.62 0.48 -32.00
N LEU A 208 -14.45 -0.82 -31.86
CA LEU A 208 -13.17 -1.52 -32.06
C LEU A 208 -12.83 -1.77 -33.54
N GLY A 209 -13.71 -1.41 -34.47
CA GLY A 209 -13.51 -1.60 -35.90
C GLY A 209 -13.59 -3.07 -36.34
N ILE A 210 -14.26 -3.94 -35.57
CA ILE A 210 -14.49 -5.33 -35.91
C ILE A 210 -15.71 -5.42 -36.82
N ALA A 211 -15.52 -5.88 -38.05
CA ALA A 211 -16.63 -6.03 -38.99
C ALA A 211 -17.57 -7.18 -38.56
N GLU A 212 -18.87 -6.98 -38.67
CA GLU A 212 -19.87 -8.01 -38.33
C GLU A 212 -19.63 -9.32 -39.08
N ALA A 213 -19.16 -9.24 -40.31
CA ALA A 213 -18.79 -10.40 -41.12
C ALA A 213 -17.67 -11.26 -40.49
N ASP A 214 -16.80 -10.66 -39.67
CA ASP A 214 -15.70 -11.33 -38.98
C ASP A 214 -16.07 -11.91 -37.61
N ILE A 215 -17.24 -11.57 -37.11
CA ILE A 215 -17.75 -12.08 -35.85
C ILE A 215 -18.42 -13.44 -36.06
N ARG A 216 -17.95 -14.43 -35.30
CA ARG A 216 -18.58 -15.75 -35.26
C ARG A 216 -19.74 -15.78 -34.27
N GLU A 217 -19.52 -15.21 -33.10
CA GLU A 217 -20.43 -15.28 -31.97
C GLU A 217 -20.14 -14.14 -30.99
N THR A 218 -21.17 -13.65 -30.32
CA THR A 218 -21.04 -12.73 -29.18
C THR A 218 -21.79 -13.28 -27.97
N GLU A 219 -21.26 -13.02 -26.77
CA GLU A 219 -21.86 -13.45 -25.52
C GLU A 219 -21.71 -12.33 -24.46
N ASP A 220 -22.76 -12.11 -23.68
CA ASP A 220 -22.69 -11.25 -22.52
C ASP A 220 -22.07 -12.02 -21.35
N LEU A 221 -21.05 -11.43 -20.73
CA LEU A 221 -20.37 -11.97 -19.58
C LEU A 221 -20.83 -11.27 -18.31
N PRO A 222 -20.60 -11.88 -17.12
CA PRO A 222 -20.97 -11.28 -15.86
C PRO A 222 -20.41 -9.87 -15.68
N ASP A 223 -21.23 -9.00 -15.08
CA ASP A 223 -20.77 -7.70 -14.60
C ASP A 223 -19.82 -7.89 -13.41
N ALA A 224 -18.86 -6.99 -13.25
CA ALA A 224 -17.89 -6.98 -12.16
C ALA A 224 -17.64 -5.59 -11.62
N VAL A 225 -17.36 -5.48 -10.32
CA VAL A 225 -16.95 -4.24 -9.68
C VAL A 225 -15.58 -4.41 -9.08
N HIS A 226 -14.68 -3.46 -9.34
CA HIS A 226 -13.40 -3.42 -8.68
C HIS A 226 -13.14 -2.06 -8.06
N ILE A 227 -12.73 -2.07 -6.77
CA ILE A 227 -12.59 -0.87 -5.94
C ILE A 227 -11.12 -0.58 -5.73
N PHE A 228 -10.66 0.58 -6.22
CA PHE A 228 -9.36 1.16 -5.93
C PHE A 228 -9.47 2.23 -4.83
N SER A 229 -8.37 2.81 -4.42
CA SER A 229 -8.36 3.83 -3.37
C SER A 229 -9.20 5.06 -3.69
N HIS A 230 -9.24 5.49 -4.96
CA HIS A 230 -9.85 6.76 -5.40
C HIS A 230 -10.83 6.62 -6.58
N VAL A 231 -10.94 5.43 -7.16
CA VAL A 231 -11.84 5.13 -8.27
C VAL A 231 -12.45 3.75 -8.09
N GLU A 232 -13.63 3.56 -8.64
CA GLU A 232 -14.36 2.30 -8.64
C GLU A 232 -14.74 1.99 -10.08
N TRP A 233 -14.33 0.81 -10.58
CA TRP A 233 -14.69 0.36 -11.92
C TRP A 233 -15.92 -0.51 -11.86
N HIS A 234 -16.96 -0.09 -12.56
CA HIS A 234 -18.15 -0.88 -12.85
C HIS A 234 -18.01 -1.43 -14.27
N MET A 235 -17.74 -2.70 -14.37
CA MET A 235 -17.39 -3.37 -15.64
C MET A 235 -18.52 -4.27 -16.12
N CYS A 236 -18.91 -4.15 -17.38
CA CYS A 236 -19.70 -5.15 -18.08
C CYS A 236 -18.81 -5.94 -19.04
N GLY A 237 -18.94 -7.26 -19.02
CA GLY A 237 -18.14 -8.11 -19.88
C GLY A 237 -18.83 -8.41 -21.21
N ARG A 238 -18.05 -8.46 -22.29
CA ARG A 238 -18.51 -8.90 -23.61
C ARG A 238 -17.51 -9.86 -24.20
N ARG A 239 -17.95 -11.02 -24.65
CA ARG A 239 -17.13 -11.95 -25.41
C ARG A 239 -17.42 -11.76 -26.89
N ILE A 240 -16.38 -11.63 -27.70
CA ILE A 240 -16.47 -11.52 -29.17
C ILE A 240 -15.56 -12.59 -29.76
N ARG A 241 -16.14 -13.65 -30.30
CA ARG A 241 -15.38 -14.70 -30.99
C ARG A 241 -15.28 -14.38 -32.46
N LEU A 242 -14.05 -14.39 -32.99
CA LEU A 242 -13.76 -14.08 -34.38
C LEU A 242 -13.79 -15.32 -35.23
N LYS A 243 -14.13 -15.18 -36.52
CA LYS A 243 -14.04 -16.23 -37.55
C LYS A 243 -12.61 -16.42 -38.03
N ARG A 244 -11.76 -15.39 -37.95
CA ARG A 244 -10.37 -15.39 -38.43
C ARG A 244 -9.51 -14.45 -37.61
N ALA A 245 -8.21 -14.74 -37.51
CA ALA A 245 -7.25 -13.91 -36.74
C ALA A 245 -7.20 -12.45 -37.22
N SER A 246 -7.34 -12.23 -38.53
CA SER A 246 -7.31 -10.90 -39.14
C SER A 246 -8.60 -10.07 -38.91
N GLY A 247 -9.61 -10.63 -38.27
CA GLY A 247 -10.88 -9.94 -37.97
C GLY A 247 -10.77 -8.80 -36.97
N TYR A 248 -9.67 -8.74 -36.23
CA TYR A 248 -9.32 -7.63 -35.36
C TYR A 248 -7.84 -7.28 -35.49
N GLN A 249 -7.55 -6.04 -35.90
CA GLN A 249 -6.19 -5.55 -36.09
C GLN A 249 -6.03 -4.19 -35.40
N ASP A 250 -5.31 -4.20 -34.30
CA ASP A 250 -4.88 -2.99 -33.58
C ASP A 250 -3.39 -3.20 -33.21
N LYS A 251 -2.55 -2.22 -33.60
CA LYS A 251 -1.09 -2.27 -33.36
C LYS A 251 -0.72 -2.30 -31.87
N THR A 252 -1.61 -1.92 -30.98
CA THR A 252 -1.41 -1.91 -29.53
C THR A 252 -1.86 -3.21 -28.86
N VAL A 253 -2.49 -4.11 -29.61
CA VAL A 253 -3.08 -5.34 -29.12
C VAL A 253 -2.23 -6.54 -29.53
N LEU A 254 -2.11 -7.49 -28.60
CA LEU A 254 -1.45 -8.78 -28.78
C LEU A 254 -2.51 -9.89 -28.71
N MET A 255 -2.55 -10.76 -29.71
CA MET A 255 -3.28 -12.02 -29.61
C MET A 255 -2.37 -13.05 -28.93
N VAL A 256 -2.71 -13.47 -27.73
CA VAL A 256 -1.89 -14.37 -26.91
C VAL A 256 -2.62 -15.67 -26.61
N CYS A 257 -1.90 -16.78 -26.57
CA CYS A 257 -2.45 -18.07 -26.18
C CYS A 257 -2.91 -17.99 -24.71
N ARG A 258 -4.12 -18.51 -24.42
CA ARG A 258 -4.72 -18.49 -23.06
C ARG A 258 -3.81 -19.17 -22.04
N ALA A 259 -3.15 -20.26 -22.38
CA ALA A 259 -2.21 -20.97 -21.51
C ALA A 259 -1.01 -20.09 -21.06
N GLN A 260 -0.68 -19.04 -21.82
CA GLN A 260 0.43 -18.13 -21.50
C GLN A 260 0.02 -16.93 -20.65
N LEU A 261 -1.29 -16.70 -20.45
CA LEU A 261 -1.78 -15.52 -19.72
C LEU A 261 -1.19 -15.42 -18.32
N GLN A 262 -1.19 -16.52 -17.56
CA GLN A 262 -0.74 -16.50 -16.16
C GLN A 262 0.76 -16.31 -16.03
N ASP A 263 1.55 -16.93 -16.90
CA ASP A 263 3.00 -16.99 -16.75
C ASP A 263 3.74 -15.82 -17.38
N ARG A 264 3.19 -15.24 -18.45
CA ARG A 264 3.91 -14.22 -19.24
C ARG A 264 3.30 -12.84 -19.24
N TYR A 265 2.00 -12.75 -18.97
CA TYR A 265 1.26 -11.48 -19.07
C TYR A 265 0.54 -11.17 -17.77
N PRO A 266 1.12 -10.32 -16.88
CA PRO A 266 0.50 -10.01 -15.60
C PRO A 266 -0.78 -9.19 -15.78
N ILE A 267 -1.92 -9.88 -15.77
CA ILE A 267 -3.25 -9.29 -15.79
C ILE A 267 -3.65 -8.92 -14.36
N PRO A 268 -4.01 -7.67 -14.07
CA PRO A 268 -4.41 -7.23 -12.75
C PRO A 268 -5.63 -7.97 -12.20
N ASN A 269 -5.65 -8.13 -10.88
CA ASN A 269 -6.77 -8.76 -10.16
C ASN A 269 -8.12 -8.05 -10.39
N ALA A 270 -8.12 -6.81 -10.86
CA ALA A 270 -9.31 -6.09 -11.29
C ALA A 270 -10.10 -6.84 -12.38
N PHE A 271 -9.43 -7.61 -13.22
CA PHE A 271 -10.03 -8.40 -14.29
C PHE A 271 -10.23 -9.89 -13.94
N ARG A 272 -10.06 -10.25 -12.67
CA ARG A 272 -10.09 -11.67 -12.24
C ARG A 272 -11.35 -12.42 -12.68
N VAL A 273 -12.52 -11.77 -12.66
CA VAL A 273 -13.78 -12.38 -13.10
C VAL A 273 -13.66 -12.87 -14.55
N TYR A 274 -13.09 -12.05 -15.41
CA TYR A 274 -12.92 -12.35 -16.83
C TYR A 274 -11.76 -13.32 -17.10
N THR A 275 -10.69 -13.23 -16.33
CA THR A 275 -9.57 -14.19 -16.39
C THR A 275 -10.04 -15.61 -16.06
N ASN A 276 -10.85 -15.77 -15.02
CA ASN A 276 -11.38 -17.09 -14.61
C ASN A 276 -12.33 -17.72 -15.65
N ILE A 277 -12.89 -16.92 -16.55
CA ILE A 277 -13.74 -17.44 -17.65
C ILE A 277 -12.89 -18.00 -18.80
N LEU A 278 -11.65 -17.56 -18.94
CA LEU A 278 -10.72 -17.95 -20.01
C LEU A 278 -9.89 -19.17 -19.67
N ILE A 279 -9.65 -19.42 -18.40
CA ILE A 279 -8.82 -20.50 -17.84
C ILE A 279 -9.72 -21.58 -17.27
#